data_8795f86703bb7406e60bb23bc70e0185
#
_entry.id   8795f86703bb7406e60bb23bc70e0185
#
_cell.length_a   1.000
_cell.length_b   1.000
_cell.length_c   1.000
_cell.angle_alpha   90.00
_cell.angle_beta   90.00
_cell.angle_gamma   90.00
#
_symmetry.space_group_name_H-M   'P 1'
#
loop_
_entity.id
_entity.type
_entity.pdbx_description
1 polymer ?
#
loop_
_entity_poly.entity_id
_entity_poly.type
_entity_poly.pdbx_seq_one_letter_code
_entity_poly.pdbx_strand_id
1 'polypeptide(L)'
;AELKSPVQRRVEADLRRLLDQVIDADFPFLGACYGIGTLGAHQGATVDRQYAEPVGPVPVTLTREGRQDPLLSGLPATFDAFTGHKEAISVLPRHAVLLAKSPACPVQAFRIGSHVYATQFHPELDATGLCTRIDVYKHAGYFEPGQAAELKAEAYRSNVTWPPAIVHQFVQRYTRGKHLATRLPPHPRPAQDHRR
;
A
#
# COMPACT_ATOMS: atom_id res chain seq x y z
N ALA A 1 1.03 -5.10 -23.43
CA ALA A 1 0.48 -4.21 -22.38
C ALA A 1 -1.00 -4.00 -22.66
N GLU A 2 -1.85 -4.36 -21.71
CA GLU A 2 -3.29 -4.13 -21.79
C GLU A 2 -3.55 -2.62 -21.85
N LEU A 3 -4.34 -2.17 -22.84
CA LEU A 3 -4.61 -0.74 -23.00
C LEU A 3 -5.49 -0.25 -21.86
N LYS A 4 -4.91 0.60 -20.99
CA LYS A 4 -5.62 1.22 -19.87
C LYS A 4 -6.86 2.00 -20.36
N SER A 5 -7.99 1.83 -19.69
CA SER A 5 -9.21 2.57 -20.00
C SER A 5 -9.03 4.09 -19.79
N PRO A 6 -9.86 4.94 -20.43
CA PRO A 6 -9.81 6.39 -20.20
C PRO A 6 -10.02 6.77 -18.74
N VAL A 7 -10.90 6.04 -18.03
CA VAL A 7 -11.14 6.24 -16.58
C VAL A 7 -9.89 5.93 -15.76
N GLN A 8 -9.24 4.81 -16.05
CA GLN A 8 -8.01 4.41 -15.35
C GLN A 8 -6.89 5.44 -15.56
N ARG A 9 -6.70 5.93 -16.80
CA ARG A 9 -5.72 6.99 -17.08
C ARG A 9 -5.99 8.27 -16.30
N ARG A 10 -7.28 8.65 -16.16
CA ARG A 10 -7.67 9.83 -15.37
C ARG A 10 -7.36 9.65 -13.89
N VAL A 11 -7.73 8.50 -13.30
CA VAL A 11 -7.43 8.18 -11.90
C VAL A 11 -5.92 8.22 -11.65
N GLU A 12 -5.11 7.63 -12.53
CA GLU A 12 -3.65 7.66 -12.40
C GLU A 12 -3.07 9.08 -12.50
N ALA A 13 -3.63 9.93 -13.37
CA ALA A 13 -3.21 11.33 -13.46
C ALA A 13 -3.58 12.13 -12.20
N ASP A 14 -4.75 11.89 -11.62
CA ASP A 14 -5.18 12.53 -10.38
C ASP A 14 -4.33 12.08 -9.19
N LEU A 15 -4.04 10.77 -9.10
CA LEU A 15 -3.14 10.23 -8.08
C LEU A 15 -1.72 10.78 -8.21
N ARG A 16 -1.21 10.94 -9.43
CA ARG A 16 0.12 11.54 -9.65
C ARG A 16 0.19 12.96 -9.08
N ARG A 17 -0.81 13.81 -9.39
CA ARG A 17 -0.87 15.18 -8.85
C ARG A 17 -0.97 15.21 -7.33
N LEU A 18 -1.71 14.27 -6.74
CA LEU A 18 -1.77 14.12 -5.29
C LEU A 18 -0.39 13.74 -4.73
N LEU A 19 0.29 12.79 -5.35
CA LEU A 19 1.61 12.34 -4.91
C LEU A 19 2.67 13.43 -5.06
N ASP A 20 2.62 14.29 -6.09
CA ASP A 20 3.49 15.47 -6.18
C ASP A 20 3.39 16.31 -4.91
N GLN A 21 2.17 16.65 -4.47
CA GLN A 21 1.93 17.45 -3.26
C GLN A 21 2.34 16.72 -1.98
N VAL A 22 2.07 15.42 -1.89
CA VAL A 22 2.42 14.58 -0.73
C VAL A 22 3.94 14.52 -0.56
N ILE A 23 4.67 14.32 -1.65
CA ILE A 23 6.14 14.21 -1.63
C ILE A 23 6.78 15.56 -1.35
N ASP A 24 6.34 16.63 -2.04
CA ASP A 24 6.89 17.98 -1.87
C ASP A 24 6.74 18.51 -0.44
N ALA A 25 5.64 18.15 0.22
CA ALA A 25 5.36 18.55 1.60
C ALA A 25 5.86 17.53 2.65
N ASP A 26 6.41 16.38 2.24
CA ASP A 26 6.61 15.20 3.11
C ASP A 26 5.36 14.94 3.98
N PHE A 27 4.17 15.04 3.36
CA PHE A 27 2.89 14.96 4.05
C PHE A 27 2.61 13.50 4.46
N PRO A 28 2.11 13.24 5.68
CA PRO A 28 1.80 11.89 6.11
C PRO A 28 0.91 11.13 5.14
N PHE A 29 1.44 10.04 4.61
CA PHE A 29 0.77 9.20 3.63
C PHE A 29 1.08 7.73 3.91
N LEU A 30 0.07 6.87 3.81
CA LEU A 30 0.19 5.41 3.87
C LEU A 30 -0.58 4.80 2.71
N GLY A 31 0.14 4.29 1.71
CA GLY A 31 -0.43 3.60 0.56
C GLY A 31 -0.32 2.08 0.70
N ALA A 32 -1.41 1.33 0.48
CA ALA A 32 -1.41 -0.13 0.50
C ALA A 32 -1.67 -0.71 -0.89
N CYS A 33 -0.99 -1.81 -1.23
CA CYS A 33 -1.13 -2.61 -2.45
C CYS A 33 -1.04 -1.76 -3.74
N TYR A 34 -2.15 -1.30 -4.31
CA TYR A 34 -2.14 -0.37 -5.44
C TYR A 34 -1.35 0.91 -5.13
N GLY A 35 -1.39 1.36 -3.88
CA GLY A 35 -0.66 2.53 -3.40
C GLY A 35 0.86 2.38 -3.46
N ILE A 36 1.41 1.19 -3.17
CA ILE A 36 2.87 0.98 -3.25
C ILE A 36 3.36 1.02 -4.70
N GLY A 37 2.62 0.41 -5.63
CA GLY A 37 2.95 0.45 -7.06
C GLY A 37 2.88 1.87 -7.62
N THR A 38 1.82 2.62 -7.27
CA THR A 38 1.60 3.99 -7.72
C THR A 38 2.66 4.95 -7.17
N LEU A 39 2.95 4.91 -5.86
CA LEU A 39 4.00 5.71 -5.25
C LEU A 39 5.38 5.31 -5.77
N GLY A 40 5.64 4.00 -5.91
CA GLY A 40 6.91 3.51 -6.44
C GLY A 40 7.16 4.01 -7.87
N ALA A 41 6.19 3.83 -8.77
CA ALA A 41 6.30 4.31 -10.15
C ALA A 41 6.47 5.85 -10.23
N HIS A 42 5.76 6.60 -9.38
CA HIS A 42 5.92 8.05 -9.25
C HIS A 42 7.35 8.43 -8.87
N GLN A 43 8.00 7.66 -8.01
CA GLN A 43 9.34 7.90 -7.51
C GLN A 43 10.46 7.24 -8.36
N GLY A 44 10.10 6.62 -9.50
CA GLY A 44 11.05 6.02 -10.44
C GLY A 44 11.41 4.56 -10.14
N ALA A 45 10.61 3.85 -9.35
CA ALA A 45 10.74 2.41 -9.18
C ALA A 45 10.36 1.66 -10.46
N THR A 46 10.94 0.47 -10.65
CA THR A 46 10.46 -0.48 -11.65
C THR A 46 9.34 -1.33 -11.04
N VAL A 47 8.16 -1.27 -11.65
CA VAL A 47 6.99 -2.08 -11.26
C VAL A 47 6.71 -3.06 -12.38
N ASP A 48 6.71 -4.36 -12.06
CA ASP A 48 6.49 -5.43 -13.04
C ASP A 48 5.80 -6.65 -12.39
N ARG A 49 5.69 -7.76 -13.13
CA ARG A 49 5.01 -8.98 -12.69
C ARG A 49 5.94 -10.08 -12.18
N GLN A 50 7.22 -9.78 -12.00
CA GLN A 50 8.22 -10.76 -11.61
C GLN A 50 7.99 -11.33 -10.21
N TYR A 51 7.44 -10.52 -9.30
CA TYR A 51 7.27 -10.85 -7.89
C TYR A 51 5.81 -10.83 -7.44
N ALA A 52 4.92 -11.38 -8.29
CA ALA A 52 3.51 -11.54 -7.94
C ALA A 52 3.34 -12.51 -6.74
N GLU A 53 2.40 -12.22 -5.87
CA GLU A 53 2.02 -13.10 -4.76
C GLU A 53 0.53 -13.43 -4.82
N PRO A 54 0.13 -14.69 -4.53
CA PRO A 54 -1.27 -15.08 -4.50
C PRO A 54 -2.01 -14.39 -3.34
N VAL A 55 -3.35 -14.45 -3.39
CA VAL A 55 -4.20 -14.00 -2.28
C VAL A 55 -4.01 -14.94 -1.09
N GLY A 56 -3.62 -14.38 0.05
CA GLY A 56 -3.43 -15.16 1.27
C GLY A 56 -2.43 -14.52 2.25
N PRO A 57 -2.11 -15.21 3.34
CA PRO A 57 -1.10 -14.80 4.30
C PRO A 57 0.30 -15.08 3.77
N VAL A 58 1.22 -14.12 3.94
CA VAL A 58 2.66 -14.30 3.64
C VAL A 58 3.50 -13.83 4.82
N PRO A 59 4.66 -14.46 5.09
CA PRO A 59 5.59 -14.00 6.10
C PRO A 59 6.33 -12.75 5.60
N VAL A 60 6.18 -11.64 6.30
CA VAL A 60 6.85 -10.36 6.04
C VAL A 60 7.96 -10.18 7.05
N THR A 61 9.18 -9.93 6.57
CA THR A 61 10.37 -9.71 7.42
C THR A 61 10.81 -8.25 7.34
N LEU A 62 10.92 -7.59 8.48
CA LEU A 62 11.45 -6.24 8.58
C LEU A 62 12.96 -6.22 8.28
N THR A 63 13.39 -5.24 7.50
CA THR A 63 14.82 -4.93 7.32
C THR A 63 15.41 -4.36 8.61
N ARG A 64 16.71 -4.07 8.60
CA ARG A 64 17.33 -3.33 9.71
C ARG A 64 16.67 -1.96 9.88
N GLU A 65 16.46 -1.25 8.78
CA GLU A 65 15.82 0.06 8.73
C GLU A 65 14.35 -0.03 9.16
N GLY A 66 13.64 -1.09 8.75
CA GLY A 66 12.25 -1.33 9.17
C GLY A 66 12.11 -1.55 10.68
N ARG A 67 13.04 -2.26 11.30
CA ARG A 67 13.04 -2.46 12.77
C ARG A 67 13.32 -1.18 13.58
N GLN A 68 13.98 -0.20 12.94
CA GLN A 68 14.31 1.08 13.55
C GLN A 68 13.30 2.18 13.15
N ASP A 69 12.42 1.90 12.20
CA ASP A 69 11.45 2.87 11.71
C ASP A 69 10.36 3.14 12.74
N PRO A 70 10.06 4.42 13.04
CA PRO A 70 9.06 4.77 14.06
C PRO A 70 7.66 4.25 13.82
N LEU A 71 7.27 3.97 12.55
CA LEU A 71 5.96 3.43 12.22
C LEU A 71 5.89 1.92 12.46
N LEU A 72 7.02 1.21 12.32
CA LEU A 72 7.07 -0.24 12.41
C LEU A 72 7.70 -0.73 13.72
N SER A 73 8.17 0.19 14.56
CA SER A 73 8.72 -0.12 15.87
C SER A 73 7.68 -0.81 16.76
N GLY A 74 8.08 -1.87 17.45
CA GLY A 74 7.18 -2.68 18.27
C GLY A 74 6.54 -3.86 17.53
N LEU A 75 6.67 -3.97 16.20
CA LEU A 75 6.31 -5.19 15.48
C LEU A 75 7.40 -6.25 15.63
N PRO A 76 7.05 -7.55 15.57
CA PRO A 76 8.02 -8.63 15.47
C PRO A 76 8.93 -8.46 14.24
N ALA A 77 10.15 -8.99 14.28
CA ALA A 77 11.06 -8.97 13.14
C ALA A 77 10.47 -9.66 11.90
N THR A 78 9.60 -10.65 12.12
CA THR A 78 8.80 -11.34 11.09
C THR A 78 7.38 -11.52 11.61
N PHE A 79 6.39 -11.23 10.76
CA PHE A 79 4.96 -11.38 11.03
C PHE A 79 4.23 -11.77 9.75
N ASP A 80 3.07 -12.40 9.89
CA ASP A 80 2.22 -12.69 8.75
C ASP A 80 1.36 -11.49 8.37
N ALA A 81 1.18 -11.28 7.04
CA ALA A 81 0.33 -10.23 6.49
C ALA A 81 -0.43 -10.75 5.27
N PHE A 82 -1.62 -10.22 5.02
CA PHE A 82 -2.40 -10.55 3.83
C PHE A 82 -1.91 -9.81 2.61
N THR A 83 -1.66 -10.57 1.53
CA THR A 83 -1.29 -10.05 0.21
C THR A 83 -2.26 -10.57 -0.85
N GLY A 84 -2.02 -10.16 -2.10
CA GLY A 84 -2.75 -10.59 -3.28
C GLY A 84 -2.53 -9.58 -4.39
N HIS A 85 -1.42 -9.72 -5.16
CA HIS A 85 -1.06 -8.77 -6.18
C HIS A 85 -0.40 -9.45 -7.39
N LYS A 86 -0.63 -8.87 -8.57
CA LYS A 86 -0.06 -9.32 -9.84
C LYS A 86 1.21 -8.57 -10.22
N GLU A 87 1.38 -7.38 -9.67
CA GLU A 87 2.52 -6.49 -9.92
C GLU A 87 3.16 -6.11 -8.60
N ALA A 88 4.48 -5.95 -8.61
CA ALA A 88 5.29 -5.54 -7.46
C ALA A 88 6.47 -4.67 -7.90
N ILE A 89 7.10 -4.01 -6.95
CA ILE A 89 8.35 -3.29 -7.20
C ILE A 89 9.50 -4.30 -7.26
N SER A 90 10.15 -4.37 -8.42
CA SER A 90 11.38 -5.17 -8.62
C SER A 90 12.65 -4.37 -8.36
N VAL A 91 12.64 -3.06 -8.64
CA VAL A 91 13.77 -2.17 -8.38
C VAL A 91 13.28 -0.93 -7.65
N LEU A 92 13.74 -0.77 -6.41
CA LEU A 92 13.43 0.39 -5.57
C LEU A 92 14.43 1.53 -5.87
N PRO A 93 14.00 2.81 -5.97
CA PRO A 93 14.90 3.93 -6.19
C PRO A 93 15.80 4.16 -4.97
N ARG A 94 17.01 4.68 -5.20
CA ARG A 94 18.07 4.81 -4.17
C ARG A 94 17.70 5.70 -3.00
N HIS A 95 16.80 6.66 -3.19
CA HIS A 95 16.35 7.59 -2.14
C HIS A 95 15.22 7.02 -1.27
N ALA A 96 14.65 5.87 -1.66
CA ALA A 96 13.66 5.17 -0.86
C ALA A 96 14.32 4.25 0.17
N VAL A 97 13.73 4.17 1.35
CA VAL A 97 14.20 3.31 2.43
C VAL A 97 13.38 2.02 2.42
N LEU A 98 14.02 0.88 2.12
CA LEU A 98 13.37 -0.43 2.19
C LEU A 98 13.11 -0.81 3.65
N LEU A 99 11.84 -1.06 4.00
CA LEU A 99 11.44 -1.35 5.38
C LEU A 99 11.10 -2.83 5.61
N ALA A 100 10.54 -3.52 4.60
CA ALA A 100 10.15 -4.92 4.72
C ALA A 100 10.23 -5.65 3.39
N LYS A 101 10.41 -6.97 3.47
CA LYS A 101 10.45 -7.92 2.34
C LYS A 101 9.76 -9.23 2.70
N SER A 102 9.39 -10.04 1.71
CA SER A 102 8.98 -11.43 1.86
C SER A 102 9.91 -12.36 1.08
N PRO A 103 9.82 -13.68 1.23
CA PRO A 103 10.59 -14.63 0.42
C PRO A 103 10.33 -14.50 -1.08
N ALA A 104 9.08 -14.16 -1.48
CA ALA A 104 8.68 -14.06 -2.88
C ALA A 104 8.73 -12.62 -3.42
N CYS A 105 8.67 -11.59 -2.57
CA CYS A 105 8.64 -10.19 -3.00
C CYS A 105 9.71 -9.35 -2.27
N PRO A 106 10.67 -8.72 -3.02
CA PRO A 106 11.79 -8.00 -2.43
C PRO A 106 11.38 -6.68 -1.76
N VAL A 107 10.20 -6.13 -2.09
CA VAL A 107 9.72 -4.85 -1.56
C VAL A 107 8.30 -5.01 -1.03
N GLN A 108 8.18 -5.33 0.25
CA GLN A 108 6.91 -5.42 0.96
C GLN A 108 6.51 -4.11 1.65
N ALA A 109 7.48 -3.26 1.99
CA ALA A 109 7.24 -1.91 2.48
C ALA A 109 8.45 -1.03 2.25
N PHE A 110 8.20 0.25 1.95
CA PHE A 110 9.23 1.27 1.86
C PHE A 110 8.73 2.64 2.35
N ARG A 111 9.66 3.57 2.54
CA ARG A 111 9.40 4.96 2.92
C ARG A 111 10.18 5.92 2.02
N ILE A 112 9.53 7.02 1.68
CA ILE A 112 10.14 8.22 1.09
C ILE A 112 10.10 9.33 2.13
N GLY A 113 11.15 10.15 2.21
CA GLY A 113 11.23 11.20 3.22
C GLY A 113 11.07 10.66 4.64
N SER A 114 10.31 11.33 5.47
CA SER A 114 10.06 10.95 6.86
C SER A 114 8.66 10.41 7.12
N HIS A 115 7.69 10.74 6.24
CA HIS A 115 6.26 10.55 6.54
C HIS A 115 5.47 9.84 5.44
N VAL A 116 6.09 9.50 4.30
CA VAL A 116 5.41 8.88 3.16
C VAL A 116 5.75 7.40 3.09
N TYR A 117 4.80 6.55 3.43
CA TYR A 117 4.94 5.10 3.55
C TYR A 117 4.11 4.37 2.51
N ALA A 118 4.56 3.20 2.11
CA ALA A 118 3.75 2.28 1.33
C ALA A 118 4.04 0.82 1.70
N THR A 119 2.99 -0.02 1.61
CA THR A 119 3.04 -1.46 1.86
C THR A 119 2.47 -2.23 0.68
N GLN A 120 3.07 -3.37 0.33
CA GLN A 120 2.54 -4.30 -0.66
C GLN A 120 1.42 -5.14 -0.07
N PHE A 121 1.59 -5.55 1.17
CA PHE A 121 0.54 -6.19 1.96
C PHE A 121 -0.54 -5.18 2.39
N HIS A 122 -1.65 -5.70 2.87
CA HIS A 122 -2.81 -4.94 3.32
C HIS A 122 -2.81 -4.80 4.85
N PRO A 123 -2.28 -3.71 5.43
CA PRO A 123 -2.28 -3.53 6.88
C PRO A 123 -3.67 -3.26 7.45
N GLU A 124 -4.62 -2.90 6.59
CA GLU A 124 -6.01 -2.61 6.96
C GLU A 124 -6.90 -3.85 7.07
N LEU A 125 -6.43 -5.03 6.60
CA LEU A 125 -7.25 -6.23 6.56
C LEU A 125 -7.01 -7.16 7.75
N ASP A 126 -8.10 -7.59 8.36
CA ASP A 126 -8.19 -8.81 9.14
C ASP A 126 -8.74 -9.98 8.29
N ALA A 127 -8.93 -11.15 8.89
CA ALA A 127 -9.46 -12.32 8.19
C ALA A 127 -10.86 -12.07 7.60
N THR A 128 -11.72 -11.33 8.32
CA THR A 128 -13.07 -10.98 7.85
C THR A 128 -13.03 -10.03 6.66
N GLY A 129 -12.16 -9.02 6.72
CA GLY A 129 -11.94 -8.08 5.63
C GLY A 129 -11.39 -8.77 4.38
N LEU A 130 -10.43 -9.69 4.53
CA LEU A 130 -9.94 -10.49 3.42
C LEU A 130 -11.04 -11.37 2.82
N CYS A 131 -11.85 -12.04 3.64
CA CYS A 131 -12.97 -12.86 3.15
C CYS A 131 -13.98 -12.04 2.34
N THR A 132 -14.30 -10.83 2.78
CA THR A 132 -15.16 -9.89 2.04
C THR A 132 -14.53 -9.53 0.68
N ARG A 133 -13.23 -9.24 0.64
CA ARG A 133 -12.52 -8.98 -0.62
C ARG A 133 -12.51 -10.18 -1.56
N ILE A 134 -12.31 -11.40 -1.03
CA ILE A 134 -12.37 -12.64 -1.82
C ILE A 134 -13.73 -12.73 -2.52
N ASP A 135 -14.85 -12.44 -1.82
CA ASP A 135 -16.18 -12.48 -2.43
C ASP A 135 -16.35 -11.42 -3.51
N VAL A 136 -15.93 -10.19 -3.27
CA VAL A 136 -16.03 -9.08 -4.23
C VAL A 136 -15.20 -9.32 -5.47
N TYR A 137 -13.98 -9.84 -5.32
CA TYR A 137 -13.03 -10.02 -6.42
C TYR A 137 -13.02 -11.44 -7.01
N LYS A 138 -13.98 -12.29 -6.67
CA LYS A 138 -14.08 -13.69 -7.08
C LYS A 138 -13.95 -13.91 -8.60
N HIS A 139 -14.39 -12.94 -9.40
CA HIS A 139 -14.35 -13.00 -10.86
C HIS A 139 -13.37 -11.99 -11.49
N ALA A 140 -12.47 -11.39 -10.69
CA ALA A 140 -11.51 -10.40 -11.16
C ALA A 140 -10.14 -11.01 -11.56
N GLY A 141 -10.02 -12.34 -11.61
CA GLY A 141 -8.82 -13.04 -12.07
C GLY A 141 -7.64 -12.99 -11.11
N TYR A 142 -7.85 -12.77 -9.81
CA TYR A 142 -6.80 -12.88 -8.79
C TYR A 142 -6.60 -14.32 -8.32
N PHE A 143 -7.62 -15.15 -8.43
CA PHE A 143 -7.65 -16.57 -8.09
C PHE A 143 -8.78 -17.26 -8.86
N GLU A 144 -8.75 -18.57 -8.94
CA GLU A 144 -9.85 -19.34 -9.54
C GLU A 144 -11.09 -19.30 -8.63
N PRO A 145 -12.30 -19.01 -9.15
CA PRO A 145 -13.52 -18.89 -8.33
C PRO A 145 -13.79 -20.06 -7.39
N GLY A 146 -13.39 -21.29 -7.80
CA GLY A 146 -13.51 -22.50 -6.99
C GLY A 146 -12.63 -22.51 -5.74
N GLN A 147 -11.55 -21.72 -5.70
CA GLN A 147 -10.63 -21.63 -4.56
C GLN A 147 -11.12 -20.71 -3.44
N ALA A 148 -12.20 -19.94 -3.67
CA ALA A 148 -12.66 -18.94 -2.71
C ALA A 148 -12.93 -19.50 -1.30
N ALA A 149 -13.53 -20.67 -1.19
CA ALA A 149 -13.81 -21.29 0.10
C ALA A 149 -12.53 -21.69 0.85
N GLU A 150 -11.53 -22.22 0.14
CA GLU A 150 -10.25 -22.60 0.72
C GLU A 150 -9.45 -21.37 1.18
N LEU A 151 -9.36 -20.33 0.34
CA LEU A 151 -8.70 -19.08 0.68
C LEU A 151 -9.30 -18.42 1.93
N LYS A 152 -10.63 -18.45 2.06
CA LYS A 152 -11.30 -17.96 3.28
C LYS A 152 -10.97 -18.79 4.51
N ALA A 153 -10.99 -20.12 4.37
CA ALA A 153 -10.62 -21.02 5.44
C ALA A 153 -9.16 -20.80 5.87
N GLU A 154 -8.26 -20.58 4.94
CA GLU A 154 -6.85 -20.25 5.21
C GLU A 154 -6.73 -18.90 5.94
N ALA A 155 -7.45 -17.87 5.50
CA ALA A 155 -7.47 -16.57 6.16
C ALA A 155 -7.85 -16.69 7.65
N TYR A 156 -8.87 -17.47 7.99
CA TYR A 156 -9.28 -17.68 9.39
C TYR A 156 -8.31 -18.57 10.19
N ARG A 157 -7.56 -19.46 9.54
CA ARG A 157 -6.51 -20.27 10.20
C ARG A 157 -5.18 -19.52 10.38
N SER A 158 -5.00 -18.44 9.64
CA SER A 158 -3.76 -17.67 9.67
C SER A 158 -3.61 -16.84 10.95
N ASN A 159 -2.37 -16.52 11.30
CA ASN A 159 -2.05 -15.70 12.48
C ASN A 159 -1.76 -14.24 12.06
N VAL A 160 -2.57 -13.66 11.17
CA VAL A 160 -2.43 -12.26 10.72
C VAL A 160 -3.04 -11.32 11.75
N THR A 161 -2.24 -10.92 12.73
CA THR A 161 -2.70 -10.08 13.85
C THR A 161 -1.94 -8.76 14.00
N TRP A 162 -0.72 -8.67 13.44
CA TRP A 162 0.16 -7.53 13.60
C TRP A 162 -0.08 -6.37 12.63
N PRO A 163 -0.41 -6.57 11.33
CA PRO A 163 -0.51 -5.49 10.38
C PRO A 163 -1.46 -4.34 10.76
N PRO A 164 -2.62 -4.57 11.40
CA PRO A 164 -3.50 -3.48 11.83
C PRO A 164 -2.84 -2.49 12.82
N ALA A 165 -1.82 -2.93 13.56
CA ALA A 165 -1.07 -2.04 14.45
C ALA A 165 -0.34 -0.94 13.67
N ILE A 166 0.05 -1.18 12.41
CA ILE A 166 0.69 -0.18 11.53
C ILE A 166 -0.28 0.98 11.26
N VAL A 167 -1.53 0.67 10.91
CA VAL A 167 -2.57 1.69 10.68
C VAL A 167 -2.84 2.48 11.96
N HIS A 168 -2.97 1.77 13.09
CA HIS A 168 -3.18 2.39 14.39
C HIS A 168 -2.03 3.34 14.77
N GLN A 169 -0.77 2.90 14.63
CA GLN A 169 0.41 3.72 14.90
C GLN A 169 0.50 4.93 13.96
N PHE A 170 0.16 4.75 12.66
CA PHE A 170 0.10 5.84 11.70
C PHE A 170 -0.90 6.91 12.14
N VAL A 171 -2.12 6.51 12.46
CA VAL A 171 -3.16 7.44 12.94
C VAL A 171 -2.70 8.13 14.23
N GLN A 172 -2.22 7.38 15.22
CA GLN A 172 -1.76 7.97 16.49
C GLN A 172 -0.63 8.97 16.30
N ARG A 173 0.35 8.65 15.45
CA ARG A 173 1.53 9.49 15.19
C ARG A 173 1.12 10.84 14.61
N TYR A 174 0.15 10.85 13.69
CA TYR A 174 -0.17 12.05 12.93
C TYR A 174 -1.43 12.78 13.40
N THR A 175 -2.24 12.20 14.27
CA THR A 175 -3.39 12.92 14.88
C THR A 175 -3.06 13.58 16.21
N ARG A 176 -2.11 13.05 16.99
CA ARG A 176 -1.70 13.64 18.28
C ARG A 176 -0.77 14.83 18.16
N GLY A 177 -0.15 15.05 17.00
CA GLY A 177 0.69 16.22 16.75
C GLY A 177 -0.15 17.39 16.22
N LYS A 178 -0.32 18.46 16.99
CA LYS A 178 -0.96 19.73 16.60
C LYS A 178 -0.29 20.44 15.40
N HIS A 179 0.57 19.78 14.65
CA HIS A 179 1.37 20.37 13.56
C HIS A 179 0.81 20.18 12.15
N LEU A 180 -0.30 19.43 11.98
CA LEU A 180 -0.86 19.16 10.64
C LEU A 180 -1.85 20.21 10.13
N ALA A 181 -2.29 21.16 10.95
CA ALA A 181 -3.40 22.07 10.60
C ALA A 181 -3.02 23.26 9.70
N THR A 182 -1.76 23.44 9.27
CA THR A 182 -1.33 24.74 8.72
C THR A 182 -0.70 24.73 7.33
N ARG A 183 -0.64 23.64 6.58
CA ARG A 183 0.10 23.62 5.29
C ARG A 183 -0.55 22.90 4.11
N LEU A 184 -1.86 22.70 4.09
CA LEU A 184 -2.51 22.38 2.82
C LEU A 184 -2.80 23.67 2.08
N PRO A 185 -2.30 23.87 0.84
CA PRO A 185 -2.73 25.00 0.02
C PRO A 185 -4.25 24.88 -0.22
N PRO A 186 -4.97 26.01 -0.30
CA PRO A 186 -6.40 25.99 -0.53
C PRO A 186 -6.69 25.28 -1.87
N HIS A 187 -7.66 24.36 -1.86
CA HIS A 187 -8.14 23.70 -3.06
C HIS A 187 -8.44 24.75 -4.15
N PRO A 188 -7.94 24.59 -5.38
CA PRO A 188 -8.40 25.42 -6.49
C PRO A 188 -9.90 25.20 -6.63
N ARG A 189 -10.69 26.26 -6.54
CA ARG A 189 -12.13 26.21 -6.77
C ARG A 189 -12.36 25.72 -8.21
N PRO A 190 -13.33 24.84 -8.44
CA PRO A 190 -13.69 24.45 -9.80
C PRO A 190 -14.05 25.73 -10.58
N ALA A 191 -13.50 25.86 -11.79
CA ALA A 191 -13.81 26.97 -12.67
C ALA A 191 -15.34 27.02 -12.85
N GLN A 192 -15.96 28.14 -12.51
CA GLN A 192 -17.37 28.38 -12.82
C GLN A 192 -17.49 28.49 -14.33
N ASP A 193 -18.16 27.50 -14.94
CA ASP A 193 -18.48 27.50 -16.37
C ASP A 193 -19.53 28.61 -16.61
N HIS A 194 -19.06 29.79 -17.01
CA HIS A 194 -19.91 30.86 -17.50
C HIS A 194 -20.21 30.60 -18.96
N ARG A 195 -21.11 29.65 -19.25
CA ARG A 195 -21.80 29.61 -20.52
C ARG A 195 -23.18 30.29 -20.36
N ARG A 196 -23.30 31.48 -20.91
CA ARG A 196 -24.53 32.04 -21.43
C ARG A 196 -24.63 31.73 -22.91
#